data_9ec2d977674a21a18dbb52b1118e8d6e
#
_entry.id   9ec2d977674a21a18dbb52b1118e8d6e
#
_cell.length_a   1.000
_cell.length_b   1.000
_cell.length_c   1.000
_cell.angle_alpha   90.00
_cell.angle_beta   90.00
_cell.angle_gamma   90.00
#
_symmetry.space_group_name_H-M   'P 1'
#
loop_
_entity.id
_entity.type
_entity.pdbx_description
1 polymer ?
#
loop_
_entity_poly.entity_id
_entity_poly.type
_entity_poly.pdbx_seq_one_letter_code
_entity_poly.pdbx_strand_id
1 'polypeptide(L)'
;LLKGIKWQIVLITFVVVFGFLFASFQLYQNKILPDKISKDVSTVRFVKIVTISTDTNGYTIKVRLGEVENLMETYKEIENKVNKYPVKINILLIDNPNEKLNNVYYNSQFSIYEGIQKGDYMKMYDTIKEISSKNSVISYIYIDKQNIYLDLRDGSHYLYKIIPREVYKGES
;
A
#
# COMPACT_ATOMS: atom_id res chain seq x y z
N LEU A 1 1.23 -24.95 -52.27
CA LEU A 1 -0.08 -24.41 -51.86
C LEU A 1 -0.07 -22.92 -51.48
N LEU A 2 1.06 -22.19 -51.64
CA LEU A 2 1.16 -20.74 -51.27
C LEU A 2 1.38 -19.80 -52.43
N LYS A 3 1.10 -20.25 -53.67
CA LYS A 3 1.28 -19.46 -54.89
C LYS A 3 0.03 -18.57 -55.12
N GLY A 4 0.02 -17.38 -54.54
CA GLY A 4 -1.07 -16.39 -54.70
C GLY A 4 -1.27 -15.45 -53.48
N ILE A 5 -0.61 -15.69 -52.36
CA ILE A 5 -0.72 -14.83 -51.21
C ILE A 5 0.09 -13.55 -51.46
N LYS A 6 -0.60 -12.40 -51.48
CA LYS A 6 0.07 -11.09 -51.57
C LYS A 6 0.65 -10.75 -50.18
N TRP A 7 1.90 -11.13 -49.97
CA TRP A 7 2.61 -10.94 -48.69
C TRP A 7 2.54 -9.50 -48.18
N GLN A 8 2.48 -8.52 -49.07
CA GLN A 8 2.30 -7.12 -48.69
C GLN A 8 0.98 -6.88 -47.94
N ILE A 9 -0.12 -7.48 -48.39
CA ILE A 9 -1.44 -7.36 -47.72
C ILE A 9 -1.39 -8.05 -46.38
N VAL A 10 -0.80 -9.23 -46.27
CA VAL A 10 -0.65 -9.96 -44.99
C VAL A 10 0.16 -9.14 -44.02
N LEU A 11 1.27 -8.54 -44.42
CA LEU A 11 2.11 -7.71 -43.57
C LEU A 11 1.36 -6.47 -43.06
N ILE A 12 0.66 -5.77 -43.97
CA ILE A 12 -0.13 -4.59 -43.60
C ILE A 12 -1.23 -4.96 -42.60
N THR A 13 -1.97 -6.03 -42.88
CA THR A 13 -3.03 -6.51 -41.95
C THR A 13 -2.46 -6.87 -40.60
N PHE A 14 -1.31 -7.55 -40.58
CA PHE A 14 -0.63 -7.90 -39.33
C PHE A 14 -0.25 -6.65 -38.53
N VAL A 15 0.36 -5.64 -39.15
CA VAL A 15 0.76 -4.38 -38.50
C VAL A 15 -0.47 -3.64 -37.92
N VAL A 16 -1.56 -3.57 -38.71
CA VAL A 16 -2.80 -2.92 -38.26
C VAL A 16 -3.42 -3.64 -37.09
N VAL A 17 -3.57 -4.96 -37.16
CA VAL A 17 -4.13 -5.77 -36.03
C VAL A 17 -3.25 -5.68 -34.81
N PHE A 18 -1.93 -5.82 -34.98
CA PHE A 18 -0.99 -5.72 -33.85
C PHE A 18 -1.00 -4.33 -33.21
N GLY A 19 -1.03 -3.27 -34.03
CA GLY A 19 -1.14 -1.89 -33.55
C GLY A 19 -2.43 -1.65 -32.77
N PHE A 20 -3.56 -2.20 -33.22
CA PHE A 20 -4.83 -2.10 -32.52
C PHE A 20 -4.81 -2.86 -31.18
N LEU A 21 -4.26 -4.08 -31.15
CA LEU A 21 -4.11 -4.86 -29.93
C LEU A 21 -3.20 -4.16 -28.93
N PHE A 22 -2.08 -3.60 -29.38
CA PHE A 22 -1.16 -2.85 -28.55
C PHE A 22 -1.79 -1.59 -27.98
N ALA A 23 -2.51 -0.82 -28.78
CA ALA A 23 -3.24 0.37 -28.32
C ALA A 23 -4.32 0.02 -27.29
N SER A 24 -5.06 -1.07 -27.53
CA SER A 24 -6.08 -1.58 -26.58
C SER A 24 -5.46 -2.03 -25.27
N PHE A 25 -4.31 -2.70 -25.32
CA PHE A 25 -3.56 -3.11 -24.13
C PHE A 25 -3.07 -1.90 -23.32
N GLN A 26 -2.51 -0.89 -23.99
CA GLN A 26 -2.08 0.36 -23.33
C GLN A 26 -3.24 1.10 -22.68
N LEU A 27 -4.40 1.17 -23.36
CA LEU A 27 -5.59 1.79 -22.80
C LEU A 27 -6.08 1.04 -21.54
N TYR A 28 -6.07 -0.30 -21.60
CA TYR A 28 -6.45 -1.14 -20.46
C TYR A 28 -5.53 -0.89 -19.25
N GLN A 29 -4.21 -0.93 -19.46
CA GLN A 29 -3.23 -0.76 -18.38
C GLN A 29 -3.24 0.66 -17.79
N ASN A 30 -3.39 1.69 -18.61
CA ASN A 30 -3.21 3.07 -18.15
C ASN A 30 -4.51 3.73 -17.67
N LYS A 31 -5.68 3.19 -18.02
CA LYS A 31 -6.97 3.77 -17.61
C LYS A 31 -7.89 2.77 -16.95
N ILE A 32 -8.24 1.69 -17.62
CA ILE A 32 -9.31 0.80 -17.17
C ILE A 32 -8.94 0.09 -15.87
N LEU A 33 -7.72 -0.42 -15.79
CA LEU A 33 -7.26 -1.18 -14.62
C LEU A 33 -7.09 -0.28 -13.37
N PRO A 34 -6.41 0.90 -13.44
CA PRO A 34 -6.35 1.83 -12.33
C PRO A 34 -7.73 2.28 -11.83
N ASP A 35 -8.66 2.61 -12.73
CA ASP A 35 -10.00 3.03 -12.36
C ASP A 35 -10.77 1.92 -11.61
N LYS A 36 -10.63 0.67 -12.04
CA LYS A 36 -11.21 -0.49 -11.35
C LYS A 36 -10.64 -0.66 -9.95
N ILE A 37 -9.32 -0.65 -9.82
CA ILE A 37 -8.64 -0.77 -8.52
C ILE A 37 -9.08 0.37 -7.60
N SER A 38 -9.08 1.61 -8.08
CA SER A 38 -9.51 2.78 -7.31
C SER A 38 -10.94 2.63 -6.81
N LYS A 39 -11.84 2.21 -7.67
CA LYS A 39 -13.26 1.99 -7.32
C LYS A 39 -13.41 0.91 -6.26
N ASP A 40 -12.73 -0.22 -6.40
CA ASP A 40 -12.82 -1.32 -5.45
C ASP A 40 -12.27 -0.93 -4.07
N VAL A 41 -11.12 -0.23 -4.04
CA VAL A 41 -10.53 0.24 -2.77
C VAL A 41 -11.38 1.33 -2.12
N SER A 42 -12.04 2.17 -2.91
CA SER A 42 -12.94 3.21 -2.38
C SER A 42 -14.18 2.67 -1.69
N THR A 43 -14.51 1.38 -1.86
CA THR A 43 -15.61 0.72 -1.13
C THR A 43 -15.26 0.35 0.30
N VAL A 44 -13.97 0.37 0.65
CA VAL A 44 -13.52 0.04 2.01
C VAL A 44 -13.92 1.14 2.97
N ARG A 45 -14.47 0.75 4.12
CA ARG A 45 -14.87 1.70 5.18
C ARG A 45 -13.67 2.57 5.58
N PHE A 46 -13.92 3.84 5.86
CA PHE A 46 -12.93 4.87 6.22
C PHE A 46 -12.01 5.34 5.08
N VAL A 47 -12.01 4.75 3.90
CA VAL A 47 -11.29 5.28 2.74
C VAL A 47 -11.97 6.56 2.26
N LYS A 48 -11.22 7.65 2.19
CA LYS A 48 -11.69 8.97 1.75
C LYS A 48 -11.25 9.31 0.33
N ILE A 49 -9.99 9.03 0.01
CA ILE A 49 -9.38 9.35 -1.28
C ILE A 49 -8.47 8.20 -1.68
N VAL A 50 -8.59 7.80 -2.94
CA VAL A 50 -7.67 6.85 -3.58
C VAL A 50 -7.07 7.52 -4.81
N THR A 51 -5.75 7.53 -4.90
CA THR A 51 -5.01 8.00 -6.06
C THR A 51 -4.08 6.90 -6.51
N ILE A 52 -4.06 6.60 -7.81
CA ILE A 52 -3.19 5.56 -8.37
C ILE A 52 -2.16 6.22 -9.28
N SER A 53 -0.93 5.81 -9.14
CA SER A 53 0.18 6.10 -10.03
C SER A 53 0.77 4.80 -10.56
N THR A 54 1.14 4.82 -11.85
CA THR A 54 1.81 3.69 -12.51
C THR A 54 3.29 4.01 -12.60
N ASP A 55 4.13 3.05 -12.27
CA ASP A 55 5.58 3.12 -12.46
C ASP A 55 6.08 1.88 -13.23
N THR A 56 7.39 1.79 -13.47
CA THR A 56 8.01 0.66 -14.19
C THR A 56 7.84 -0.69 -13.48
N ASN A 57 7.51 -0.69 -12.19
CA ASN A 57 7.42 -1.88 -11.34
C ASN A 57 5.98 -2.28 -11.01
N GLY A 58 4.98 -1.55 -11.52
CA GLY A 58 3.55 -1.82 -11.27
C GLY A 58 2.75 -0.59 -10.90
N TYR A 59 1.86 -0.72 -9.91
CA TYR A 59 1.00 0.35 -9.47
C TYR A 59 1.29 0.72 -8.02
N THR A 60 1.25 2.01 -7.73
CA THR A 60 1.26 2.51 -6.35
C THR A 60 -0.08 3.19 -6.08
N ILE A 61 -0.83 2.66 -5.12
CA ILE A 61 -2.06 3.29 -4.63
C ILE A 61 -1.76 4.11 -3.38
N LYS A 62 -2.12 5.38 -3.44
CA LYS A 62 -2.09 6.30 -2.30
C LYS A 62 -3.49 6.38 -1.71
N VAL A 63 -3.66 5.91 -0.49
CA VAL A 63 -4.95 5.84 0.19
C VAL A 63 -4.96 6.79 1.37
N ARG A 64 -5.83 7.79 1.34
CA ARG A 64 -6.11 8.63 2.51
C ARG A 64 -7.27 8.01 3.28
N LEU A 65 -7.02 7.69 4.53
CA LEU A 65 -8.04 7.22 5.46
C LEU A 65 -8.66 8.38 6.23
N GLY A 66 -9.90 8.22 6.65
CA GLY A 66 -10.46 9.00 7.75
C GLY A 66 -9.97 8.47 9.09
N GLU A 67 -10.66 8.85 10.16
CA GLU A 67 -10.42 8.25 11.47
C GLU A 67 -10.86 6.78 11.44
N VAL A 68 -9.92 5.86 11.66
CA VAL A 68 -10.16 4.41 11.63
C VAL A 68 -10.41 3.88 13.05
N GLU A 69 -11.29 2.90 13.18
CA GLU A 69 -11.50 2.20 14.45
C GLU A 69 -10.36 1.20 14.72
N ASN A 70 -9.93 0.51 13.65
CA ASN A 70 -8.84 -0.47 13.70
C ASN A 70 -8.02 -0.39 12.42
N LEU A 71 -6.78 0.10 12.53
CA LEU A 71 -5.89 0.27 11.37
C LEU A 71 -5.55 -1.07 10.70
N MET A 72 -5.34 -2.12 11.49
CA MET A 72 -5.00 -3.45 10.96
C MET A 72 -6.14 -4.01 10.11
N GLU A 73 -7.37 -3.97 10.61
CA GLU A 73 -8.54 -4.48 9.87
C GLU A 73 -8.77 -3.68 8.58
N THR A 74 -8.71 -2.34 8.68
CA THR A 74 -8.88 -1.46 7.51
C THR A 74 -7.80 -1.72 6.46
N TYR A 75 -6.54 -1.84 6.86
CA TYR A 75 -5.45 -2.11 5.94
C TYR A 75 -5.60 -3.48 5.26
N LYS A 76 -5.94 -4.52 6.02
CA LYS A 76 -6.20 -5.86 5.47
C LYS A 76 -7.37 -5.90 4.48
N GLU A 77 -8.40 -5.12 4.74
CA GLU A 77 -9.51 -5.02 3.79
C GLU A 77 -9.06 -4.39 2.47
N ILE A 78 -8.23 -3.34 2.52
CA ILE A 78 -7.60 -2.73 1.34
C ILE A 78 -6.71 -3.77 0.63
N GLU A 79 -5.84 -4.44 1.37
CA GLU A 79 -4.93 -5.45 0.84
C GLU A 79 -5.69 -6.60 0.15
N ASN A 80 -6.78 -7.07 0.74
CA ASN A 80 -7.65 -8.08 0.14
C ASN A 80 -8.34 -7.59 -1.15
N LYS A 81 -8.63 -6.30 -1.28
CA LYS A 81 -9.18 -5.74 -2.52
C LYS A 81 -8.13 -5.71 -3.63
N VAL A 82 -6.92 -5.25 -3.33
CA VAL A 82 -5.85 -5.12 -4.33
C VAL A 82 -5.27 -6.47 -4.76
N ASN A 83 -5.22 -7.45 -3.88
CA ASN A 83 -4.70 -8.79 -4.16
C ASN A 83 -5.59 -9.61 -5.14
N LYS A 84 -6.77 -9.11 -5.49
CA LYS A 84 -7.59 -9.70 -6.55
C LYS A 84 -7.04 -9.45 -7.95
N TYR A 85 -6.16 -8.49 -8.10
CA TYR A 85 -5.59 -8.10 -9.38
C TYR A 85 -4.25 -8.79 -9.62
N PRO A 86 -4.02 -9.41 -10.80
CA PRO A 86 -2.78 -10.14 -11.11
C PRO A 86 -1.63 -9.18 -11.50
N VAL A 87 -1.45 -8.11 -10.71
CA VAL A 87 -0.43 -7.08 -10.91
C VAL A 87 0.16 -6.68 -9.58
N LYS A 88 1.42 -6.23 -9.58
CA LYS A 88 2.05 -5.73 -8.36
C LYS A 88 1.46 -4.37 -7.99
N ILE A 89 0.90 -4.28 -6.78
CA ILE A 89 0.32 -3.06 -6.24
C ILE A 89 0.97 -2.76 -4.90
N ASN A 90 1.55 -1.57 -4.79
CA ASN A 90 2.08 -1.04 -3.56
C ASN A 90 1.04 -0.14 -2.87
N ILE A 91 0.77 -0.35 -1.60
CA ILE A 91 -0.18 0.43 -0.81
C ILE A 91 0.58 1.46 0.01
N LEU A 92 0.27 2.74 -0.19
CA LEU A 92 0.82 3.85 0.59
C LEU A 92 -0.33 4.58 1.30
N LEU A 93 -0.34 4.53 2.62
CA LEU A 93 -1.27 5.31 3.41
C LEU A 93 -0.82 6.77 3.46
N ILE A 94 -1.76 7.70 3.23
CA ILE A 94 -1.53 9.13 3.37
C ILE A 94 -2.05 9.54 4.74
N ASP A 95 -1.13 10.00 5.58
CA ASP A 95 -1.37 10.53 6.91
C ASP A 95 -1.24 12.07 6.97
N ASN A 96 -1.49 12.64 8.15
CA ASN A 96 -1.39 14.07 8.42
C ASN A 96 -0.67 14.29 9.77
N PRO A 97 0.60 13.88 9.91
CA PRO A 97 1.32 13.99 11.16
C PRO A 97 1.71 15.44 11.45
N ASN A 98 1.74 15.79 12.74
CA ASN A 98 2.46 16.96 13.24
C ASN A 98 3.85 16.57 13.76
N GLU A 99 4.63 17.54 14.20
CA GLU A 99 5.98 17.32 14.73
C GLU A 99 5.98 16.39 15.95
N LYS A 100 4.98 16.54 16.82
CA LYS A 100 4.84 15.70 18.03
C LYS A 100 4.67 14.22 17.68
N LEU A 101 3.80 13.90 16.71
CA LEU A 101 3.59 12.52 16.25
C LEU A 101 4.84 11.94 15.59
N ASN A 102 5.56 12.75 14.80
CA ASN A 102 6.82 12.34 14.20
C ASN A 102 7.88 12.03 15.26
N ASN A 103 8.00 12.86 16.31
CA ASN A 103 8.94 12.65 17.41
C ASN A 103 8.59 11.39 18.23
N VAL A 104 7.31 11.16 18.52
CA VAL A 104 6.86 9.93 19.19
C VAL A 104 7.20 8.71 18.35
N TYR A 105 6.94 8.74 17.05
CA TYR A 105 7.29 7.64 16.16
C TYR A 105 8.80 7.41 16.10
N TYR A 106 9.58 8.47 15.92
CA TYR A 106 11.04 8.41 15.88
C TYR A 106 11.63 7.75 17.14
N ASN A 107 11.18 8.17 18.31
CA ASN A 107 11.62 7.57 19.58
C ASN A 107 11.14 6.12 19.77
N SER A 108 10.00 5.77 19.19
CA SER A 108 9.45 4.42 19.25
C SER A 108 10.19 3.44 18.34
N GLN A 109 10.88 3.90 17.30
CA GLN A 109 11.56 3.03 16.33
C GLN A 109 12.56 2.08 16.97
N PHE A 110 13.31 2.53 17.99
CA PHE A 110 14.27 1.67 18.69
C PHE A 110 13.58 0.47 19.34
N SER A 111 12.46 0.71 20.04
CA SER A 111 11.68 -0.36 20.65
C SER A 111 11.02 -1.27 19.61
N ILE A 112 10.55 -0.70 18.49
CA ILE A 112 9.94 -1.46 17.40
C ILE A 112 10.96 -2.44 16.81
N TYR A 113 12.13 -1.94 16.42
CA TYR A 113 13.15 -2.79 15.81
C TYR A 113 13.76 -3.79 16.79
N GLU A 114 13.94 -3.42 18.06
CA GLU A 114 14.34 -4.35 19.11
C GLU A 114 13.30 -5.46 19.30
N GLY A 115 12.02 -5.09 19.36
CA GLY A 115 10.90 -6.03 19.50
C GLY A 115 10.79 -7.01 18.34
N ILE A 116 10.99 -6.54 17.10
CA ILE A 116 11.04 -7.39 15.91
C ILE A 116 12.23 -8.36 15.98
N GLN A 117 13.42 -7.85 16.33
CA GLN A 117 14.65 -8.63 16.36
C GLN A 117 14.62 -9.72 17.44
N LYS A 118 14.09 -9.41 18.61
CA LYS A 118 14.06 -10.31 19.78
C LYS A 118 12.76 -11.11 19.91
N GLY A 119 11.71 -10.75 19.18
CA GLY A 119 10.37 -11.31 19.35
C GLY A 119 9.67 -10.82 20.63
N ASP A 120 10.17 -9.78 21.29
CA ASP A 120 9.62 -9.22 22.51
C ASP A 120 8.60 -8.11 22.23
N TYR A 121 7.46 -8.51 21.72
CA TYR A 121 6.40 -7.59 21.32
C TYR A 121 5.68 -6.95 22.51
N MET A 122 5.68 -7.60 23.68
CA MET A 122 5.05 -7.01 24.89
C MET A 122 5.87 -5.83 25.39
N LYS A 123 7.19 -5.99 25.50
CA LYS A 123 8.08 -4.89 25.88
C LYS A 123 8.01 -3.73 24.90
N MET A 124 7.98 -4.04 23.59
CA MET A 124 7.78 -3.04 22.52
C MET A 124 6.47 -2.26 22.74
N TYR A 125 5.36 -2.98 22.95
CA TYR A 125 4.05 -2.39 23.20
C TYR A 125 4.07 -1.43 24.39
N ASP A 126 4.58 -1.89 25.53
CA ASP A 126 4.64 -1.11 26.76
C ASP A 126 5.49 0.15 26.57
N THR A 127 6.66 0.03 25.92
CA THR A 127 7.54 1.17 25.64
C THR A 127 6.87 2.20 24.73
N ILE A 128 6.20 1.77 23.66
CA ILE A 128 5.48 2.71 22.78
C ILE A 128 4.34 3.41 23.53
N LYS A 129 3.60 2.66 24.37
CA LYS A 129 2.53 3.24 25.19
C LYS A 129 3.09 4.28 26.18
N GLU A 130 4.22 4.01 26.81
CA GLU A 130 4.88 4.94 27.71
C GLU A 130 5.34 6.22 27.01
N ILE A 131 6.04 6.08 25.85
CA ILE A 131 6.49 7.23 25.04
C ILE A 131 5.29 8.06 24.60
N SER A 132 4.23 7.43 24.10
CA SER A 132 3.02 8.11 23.64
C SER A 132 2.34 8.86 24.77
N SER A 133 2.16 8.23 25.92
CA SER A 133 1.52 8.81 27.11
C SER A 133 2.29 10.02 27.64
N LYS A 134 3.63 9.94 27.74
CA LYS A 134 4.48 11.06 28.17
C LYS A 134 4.36 12.28 27.25
N ASN A 135 3.99 12.08 25.99
CA ASN A 135 3.80 13.14 25.00
C ASN A 135 2.32 13.50 24.78
N SER A 136 1.40 12.98 25.61
CA SER A 136 -0.04 13.19 25.44
C SER A 136 -0.53 12.84 24.02
N VAL A 137 -0.01 11.71 23.48
CA VAL A 137 -0.39 11.13 22.20
C VAL A 137 -1.17 9.85 22.42
N ILE A 138 -2.28 9.68 21.73
CA ILE A 138 -3.04 8.43 21.74
C ILE A 138 -2.36 7.46 20.77
N SER A 139 -2.06 6.24 21.22
CA SER A 139 -1.47 5.21 20.38
C SER A 139 -2.32 3.94 20.37
N TYR A 140 -2.56 3.40 19.17
CA TYR A 140 -3.14 2.08 18.97
C TYR A 140 -2.11 1.23 18.23
N ILE A 141 -1.86 0.04 18.75
CA ILE A 141 -0.83 -0.87 18.24
C ILE A 141 -1.49 -2.21 18.02
N TYR A 142 -1.43 -2.69 16.79
CA TYR A 142 -1.93 -4.02 16.42
C TYR A 142 -0.79 -4.81 15.79
N ILE A 143 -0.88 -6.12 15.84
CA ILE A 143 0.14 -7.01 15.30
C ILE A 143 -0.52 -8.24 14.70
N ASP A 144 -0.03 -8.68 13.55
CA ASP A 144 -0.36 -9.97 12.98
C ASP A 144 0.92 -10.77 12.63
N LYS A 145 0.78 -11.79 11.79
CA LYS A 145 1.93 -12.62 11.39
C LYS A 145 2.94 -11.86 10.51
N GLN A 146 2.52 -10.85 9.76
CA GLN A 146 3.30 -10.16 8.74
C GLN A 146 3.75 -8.78 9.18
N ASN A 147 2.88 -8.02 9.88
CA ASN A 147 3.09 -6.61 10.15
C ASN A 147 2.78 -6.22 11.59
N ILE A 148 3.36 -5.08 11.99
CA ILE A 148 2.96 -4.25 13.12
C ILE A 148 2.25 -3.03 12.54
N TYR A 149 1.10 -2.68 13.11
CA TYR A 149 0.28 -1.55 12.69
C TYR A 149 0.27 -0.52 13.83
N LEU A 150 0.80 0.66 13.56
CA LEU A 150 0.88 1.75 14.52
C LEU A 150 0.01 2.91 14.05
N ASP A 151 -0.94 3.28 14.92
CA ASP A 151 -1.83 4.44 14.75
C ASP A 151 -1.58 5.39 15.91
N LEU A 152 -1.00 6.56 15.61
CA LEU A 152 -0.75 7.62 16.57
C LEU A 152 -1.66 8.81 16.27
N ARG A 153 -2.27 9.40 17.33
CA ARG A 153 -3.21 10.51 17.17
C ARG A 153 -2.93 11.63 18.16
N ASP A 154 -3.08 12.87 17.67
CA ASP A 154 -2.99 14.11 18.43
C ASP A 154 -4.00 15.13 17.89
N GLY A 155 -5.19 15.20 18.49
CA GLY A 155 -6.30 16.00 18.00
C GLY A 155 -6.72 15.58 16.58
N SER A 156 -6.62 16.48 15.61
CA SER A 156 -6.94 16.23 14.20
C SER A 156 -5.76 15.64 13.39
N HIS A 157 -4.59 15.52 14.02
CA HIS A 157 -3.40 14.95 13.39
C HIS A 157 -3.29 13.45 13.68
N TYR A 158 -2.84 12.70 12.68
CA TYR A 158 -2.68 11.26 12.79
C TYR A 158 -1.49 10.78 11.96
N LEU A 159 -0.88 9.71 12.42
CA LEU A 159 0.25 9.04 11.75
C LEU A 159 -0.02 7.54 11.73
N TYR A 160 0.00 6.95 10.53
CA TYR A 160 -0.22 5.53 10.29
C TYR A 160 1.07 4.89 9.79
N LYS A 161 1.54 3.83 10.44
CA LYS A 161 2.70 3.05 10.00
C LYS A 161 2.35 1.58 9.95
N ILE A 162 2.66 0.96 8.81
CA ILE A 162 2.62 -0.47 8.61
C ILE A 162 4.07 -0.95 8.53
N ILE A 163 4.49 -1.73 9.49
CA ILE A 163 5.89 -2.10 9.68
C ILE A 163 6.01 -3.61 9.51
N PRO A 164 6.70 -4.11 8.47
CA PRO A 164 6.93 -5.54 8.29
C PRO A 164 7.69 -6.14 9.47
N ARG A 165 7.29 -7.34 9.91
CA ARG A 165 7.96 -8.10 10.97
C ARG A 165 9.16 -8.89 10.50
N GLU A 166 9.29 -9.07 9.18
CA GLU A 166 10.46 -9.75 8.64
C GLU A 166 11.67 -8.83 8.73
N VAL A 167 12.70 -9.30 9.43
CA VAL A 167 14.03 -8.70 9.33
C VAL A 167 14.52 -9.02 7.92
N TYR A 168 14.79 -7.99 7.12
CA TYR A 168 15.51 -8.17 5.87
C TYR A 168 16.82 -8.91 6.18
N LYS A 169 16.86 -10.21 5.96
CA LYS A 169 18.13 -10.94 5.85
C LYS A 169 18.72 -10.47 4.53
N GLY A 170 19.63 -9.49 4.62
CA GLY A 170 20.41 -9.08 3.48
C GLY A 170 21.00 -10.34 2.85
N GLU A 171 20.86 -10.45 1.54
CA GLU A 171 21.58 -11.47 0.77
C GLU A 171 23.08 -11.29 1.08
N SER A 172 23.62 -12.25 1.80
CA SER A 172 25.03 -12.37 2.09
C SER A 172 25.76 -13.06 0.93
#